data_52f7366bcf6266ddd22fe986f87ff2f9
#
_entry.id   52f7366bcf6266ddd22fe986f87ff2f9
#
_cell.length_a   1.000
_cell.length_b   1.000
_cell.length_c   1.000
_cell.angle_alpha   90.00
_cell.angle_beta   90.00
_cell.angle_gamma   90.00
#
_symmetry.space_group_name_H-M   'P 1'
#
loop_
_entity.id
_entity.type
_entity.pdbx_description
1 polymer ?
#
loop_
_entity_poly.entity_id
_entity_poly.type
_entity_poly.pdbx_seq_one_letter_code
_entity_poly.pdbx_strand_id
1 'polypeptide(L)'
;MLKKTLTNFITPSDPPHVHYAAHLAYITSLSGTTDSEESGPYSPSNASLRALGAIRDLHSLATRNSHTEVALFALVLELRDLVHNGVWNRVGESLLNVEKELKLTAEFDPAKPPTTIGTSNLEKVLVVHVLIIGVLYYTHTGDYANSQPRIKKLHDMLDGAALDAFGPSGIIDIHLPNSPPLTVQVTHPRIIFTLGFLVSSVSKRDPVGRKPKRKLFAQEGVLIVDKELKKEFPCKSRFNFL
;
A
#
# COMPACT_ATOMS: atom_id res chain seq x y z
N MET A 1 -20.87 -16.38 0.60
CA MET A 1 -20.29 -17.72 0.86
C MET A 1 -19.11 -17.62 1.83
N LEU A 2 -18.06 -16.88 1.55
CA LEU A 2 -16.84 -16.76 2.37
C LEU A 2 -17.07 -16.28 3.83
N LYS A 3 -18.02 -15.37 4.09
CA LYS A 3 -18.35 -14.99 5.48
C LYS A 3 -18.87 -16.20 6.28
N LYS A 4 -19.69 -17.06 5.67
CA LYS A 4 -20.16 -18.31 6.31
C LYS A 4 -19.00 -19.29 6.54
N THR A 5 -18.00 -19.31 5.66
CA THR A 5 -16.80 -20.13 5.86
C THR A 5 -16.02 -19.68 7.08
N LEU A 6 -15.77 -18.35 7.21
CA LEU A 6 -15.11 -17.77 8.38
C LEU A 6 -15.82 -18.08 9.72
N THR A 7 -17.18 -18.10 9.70
CA THR A 7 -17.96 -18.30 10.93
C THR A 7 -18.24 -19.77 11.26
N ASN A 8 -18.32 -20.64 10.26
CA ASN A 8 -18.84 -22.00 10.44
C ASN A 8 -17.78 -23.10 10.30
N PHE A 9 -16.67 -22.82 9.61
CA PHE A 9 -15.65 -23.82 9.30
C PHE A 9 -14.32 -23.56 10.01
N ILE A 10 -14.03 -22.31 10.39
CA ILE A 10 -12.82 -21.96 11.14
C ILE A 10 -13.17 -22.01 12.62
N THR A 11 -12.46 -22.86 13.34
CA THR A 11 -12.63 -23.07 14.78
C THR A 11 -11.56 -22.32 15.57
N PRO A 12 -11.80 -21.96 16.82
CA PRO A 12 -10.78 -21.32 17.66
C PRO A 12 -9.50 -22.17 17.85
N SER A 13 -9.58 -23.47 17.58
CA SER A 13 -8.44 -24.39 17.65
C SER A 13 -7.57 -24.42 16.41
N ASP A 14 -8.01 -23.80 15.30
CA ASP A 14 -7.23 -23.76 14.08
C ASP A 14 -5.98 -22.86 14.24
N PRO A 15 -4.88 -23.18 13.56
CA PRO A 15 -3.66 -22.38 13.64
C PRO A 15 -3.87 -20.93 13.17
N PRO A 16 -3.17 -19.94 13.75
CA PRO A 16 -3.34 -18.53 13.44
C PRO A 16 -3.24 -18.20 11.95
N HIS A 17 -2.34 -18.84 11.20
CA HIS A 17 -2.19 -18.59 9.76
C HIS A 17 -3.46 -18.90 8.96
N VAL A 18 -4.25 -19.93 9.37
CA VAL A 18 -5.52 -20.28 8.72
C VAL A 18 -6.54 -19.17 8.94
N HIS A 19 -6.65 -18.66 10.17
CA HIS A 19 -7.54 -17.53 10.49
C HIS A 19 -7.19 -16.30 9.64
N TYR A 20 -5.91 -15.93 9.58
CA TYR A 20 -5.47 -14.77 8.83
C TYR A 20 -5.67 -14.94 7.33
N ALA A 21 -5.31 -16.10 6.77
CA ALA A 21 -5.53 -16.39 5.35
C ALA A 21 -7.01 -16.30 4.96
N ALA A 22 -7.91 -16.81 5.81
CA ALA A 22 -9.34 -16.73 5.56
C ALA A 22 -9.89 -15.29 5.66
N HIS A 23 -9.41 -14.49 6.63
CA HIS A 23 -9.74 -13.06 6.69
C HIS A 23 -9.26 -12.32 5.44
N LEU A 24 -8.03 -12.56 4.98
CA LEU A 24 -7.49 -11.94 3.77
C LEU A 24 -8.27 -12.35 2.51
N ALA A 25 -8.62 -13.63 2.36
CA ALA A 25 -9.45 -14.10 1.27
C ALA A 25 -10.84 -13.42 1.28
N TYR A 26 -11.43 -13.23 2.45
CA TYR A 26 -12.71 -12.53 2.59
C TYR A 26 -12.58 -11.05 2.22
N ILE A 27 -11.56 -10.34 2.71
CA ILE A 27 -11.28 -8.94 2.36
C ILE A 27 -11.11 -8.80 0.83
N THR A 28 -10.30 -9.66 0.21
CA THR A 28 -10.07 -9.66 -1.23
C THR A 28 -11.38 -9.87 -2.02
N SER A 29 -12.26 -10.76 -1.55
CA SER A 29 -13.55 -11.00 -2.20
C SER A 29 -14.48 -9.80 -2.15
N LEU A 30 -14.41 -9.00 -1.08
CA LEU A 30 -15.20 -7.78 -0.95
C LEU A 30 -14.65 -6.63 -1.83
N SER A 31 -13.35 -6.52 -1.94
CA SER A 31 -12.70 -5.50 -2.78
C SER A 31 -12.88 -5.75 -4.28
N GLY A 32 -13.16 -7.00 -4.70
CA GLY A 32 -13.40 -7.37 -6.09
C GLY A 32 -14.86 -7.22 -6.54
N THR A 33 -15.80 -6.95 -5.63
CA THR A 33 -17.20 -6.71 -5.98
C THR A 33 -17.41 -5.25 -6.29
N THR A 34 -17.47 -4.90 -7.58
CA THR A 34 -17.99 -3.60 -8.03
C THR A 34 -19.51 -3.64 -7.91
N ASP A 35 -20.04 -3.14 -6.79
CA ASP A 35 -21.47 -2.85 -6.65
C ASP A 35 -21.79 -1.65 -7.55
N SER A 36 -22.12 -1.91 -8.82
CA SER A 36 -22.20 -0.92 -9.90
C SER A 36 -23.48 -0.07 -9.90
N GLU A 37 -24.39 -0.18 -8.93
CA GLU A 37 -25.70 0.43 -9.12
C GLU A 37 -26.25 1.36 -8.02
N GLU A 38 -25.64 1.49 -6.83
CA GLU A 38 -26.32 2.25 -5.75
C GLU A 38 -25.49 3.34 -5.04
N SER A 39 -24.23 3.48 -5.30
CA SER A 39 -23.43 4.54 -4.63
C SER A 39 -23.17 5.72 -5.56
N GLY A 40 -23.57 6.91 -5.12
CA GLY A 40 -23.15 8.16 -5.76
C GLY A 40 -21.63 8.31 -5.75
N PRO A 41 -21.06 9.16 -6.63
CA PRO A 41 -19.61 9.26 -6.87
C PRO A 41 -18.75 9.64 -5.65
N TYR A 42 -19.35 9.92 -4.50
CA TYR A 42 -18.66 10.35 -3.27
C TYR A 42 -19.05 9.55 -2.02
N SER A 43 -19.78 8.45 -2.17
CA SER A 43 -20.19 7.62 -1.03
C SER A 43 -19.55 6.24 -1.11
N PRO A 44 -18.88 5.75 -0.04
CA PRO A 44 -18.30 4.41 -0.04
C PRO A 44 -19.41 3.37 -0.22
N SER A 45 -19.16 2.38 -1.06
CA SER A 45 -20.10 1.29 -1.28
C SER A 45 -20.29 0.45 -0.01
N ASN A 46 -21.41 -0.28 0.10
CA ASN A 46 -21.61 -1.22 1.20
C ASN A 46 -20.54 -2.31 1.25
N ALA A 47 -19.96 -2.69 0.11
CA ALA A 47 -18.84 -3.62 0.02
C ALA A 47 -17.58 -3.04 0.65
N SER A 48 -17.27 -1.76 0.37
CA SER A 48 -16.14 -1.04 0.97
C SER A 48 -16.24 -0.93 2.48
N LEU A 49 -17.42 -0.61 3.02
CA LEU A 49 -17.62 -0.54 4.47
C LEU A 49 -17.44 -1.91 5.13
N ARG A 50 -17.89 -2.99 4.47
CA ARG A 50 -17.67 -4.37 4.93
C ARG A 50 -16.20 -4.78 4.87
N ALA A 51 -15.47 -4.37 3.82
CA ALA A 51 -14.04 -4.61 3.71
C ALA A 51 -13.27 -3.93 4.83
N LEU A 52 -13.54 -2.65 5.10
CA LEU A 52 -12.96 -1.93 6.24
C LEU A 52 -13.26 -2.60 7.58
N GLY A 53 -14.51 -3.09 7.78
CA GLY A 53 -14.87 -3.87 8.97
C GLY A 53 -14.02 -5.14 9.10
N ALA A 54 -13.91 -5.92 8.03
CA ALA A 54 -13.12 -7.16 8.01
C ALA A 54 -11.61 -6.91 8.24
N ILE A 55 -11.06 -5.81 7.74
CA ILE A 55 -9.66 -5.42 7.98
C ILE A 55 -9.45 -5.08 9.47
N ARG A 56 -10.38 -4.39 10.11
CA ARG A 56 -10.32 -4.09 11.54
C ARG A 56 -10.47 -5.33 12.41
N ASP A 57 -11.30 -6.28 12.00
CA ASP A 57 -11.43 -7.58 12.67
C ASP A 57 -10.09 -8.35 12.58
N LEU A 58 -9.43 -8.33 11.41
CA LEU A 58 -8.09 -8.91 11.23
C LEU A 58 -7.06 -8.24 12.14
N HIS A 59 -7.03 -6.90 12.21
CA HIS A 59 -6.14 -6.15 13.09
C HIS A 59 -6.37 -6.51 14.56
N SER A 60 -7.64 -6.54 14.99
CA SER A 60 -8.01 -6.88 16.37
C SER A 60 -7.62 -8.32 16.74
N LEU A 61 -7.79 -9.26 15.80
CA LEU A 61 -7.38 -10.66 15.97
C LEU A 61 -5.84 -10.77 16.09
N ALA A 62 -5.10 -10.08 15.22
CA ALA A 62 -3.64 -10.08 15.25
C ALA A 62 -3.10 -9.47 16.55
N THR A 63 -3.70 -8.39 17.02
CA THR A 63 -3.33 -7.72 18.28
C THR A 63 -3.58 -8.63 19.48
N ARG A 64 -4.73 -9.32 19.55
CA ARG A 64 -5.03 -10.30 20.60
C ARG A 64 -4.03 -11.46 20.65
N ASN A 65 -3.55 -11.89 19.48
CA ASN A 65 -2.57 -12.97 19.36
C ASN A 65 -1.13 -12.48 19.51
N SER A 66 -0.92 -11.18 19.74
CA SER A 66 0.42 -10.54 19.81
C SER A 66 1.26 -10.72 18.53
N HIS A 67 0.61 -10.87 17.37
CA HIS A 67 1.26 -10.96 16.06
C HIS A 67 1.42 -9.56 15.44
N THR A 68 2.41 -8.83 15.90
CA THR A 68 2.64 -7.41 15.58
C THR A 68 2.81 -7.16 14.09
N GLU A 69 3.49 -8.05 13.35
CA GLU A 69 3.69 -7.91 11.89
C GLU A 69 2.35 -8.00 11.13
N VAL A 70 1.45 -8.90 11.52
CA VAL A 70 0.10 -9.01 10.90
C VAL A 70 -0.76 -7.82 11.28
N ALA A 71 -0.68 -7.34 12.53
CA ALA A 71 -1.40 -6.14 12.96
C ALA A 71 -0.96 -4.91 12.14
N LEU A 72 0.36 -4.73 11.98
CA LEU A 72 0.92 -3.64 11.17
C LEU A 72 0.51 -3.76 9.69
N PHE A 73 0.54 -4.96 9.12
CA PHE A 73 0.05 -5.22 7.76
C PHE A 73 -1.42 -4.84 7.61
N ALA A 74 -2.28 -5.19 8.58
CA ALA A 74 -3.70 -4.83 8.58
C ALA A 74 -3.92 -3.31 8.64
N LEU A 75 -3.13 -2.57 9.41
CA LEU A 75 -3.20 -1.09 9.43
C LEU A 75 -2.87 -0.48 8.06
N VAL A 76 -1.85 -1.01 7.38
CA VAL A 76 -1.52 -0.53 6.02
C VAL A 76 -2.60 -0.92 5.01
N LEU A 77 -3.23 -2.09 5.16
CA LEU A 77 -4.39 -2.47 4.35
C LEU A 77 -5.56 -1.50 4.56
N GLU A 78 -5.87 -1.10 5.82
CA GLU A 78 -6.92 -0.11 6.10
C GLU A 78 -6.61 1.22 5.40
N LEU A 79 -5.38 1.71 5.55
CA LEU A 79 -4.95 2.94 4.91
C LEU A 79 -5.10 2.88 3.38
N ARG A 80 -4.68 1.78 2.75
CA ARG A 80 -4.82 1.56 1.32
C ARG A 80 -6.29 1.52 0.88
N ASP A 81 -7.14 0.83 1.64
CA ASP A 81 -8.56 0.71 1.34
C ASP A 81 -9.29 2.06 1.47
N LEU A 82 -8.95 2.89 2.47
CA LEU A 82 -9.45 4.26 2.59
C LEU A 82 -9.13 5.12 1.36
N VAL A 83 -7.89 5.03 0.85
CA VAL A 83 -7.48 5.77 -0.36
C VAL A 83 -8.20 5.22 -1.60
N HIS A 84 -8.27 3.90 -1.75
CA HIS A 84 -8.95 3.25 -2.87
C HIS A 84 -10.42 3.65 -2.98
N ASN A 85 -11.09 3.75 -1.84
CA ASN A 85 -12.51 4.13 -1.76
C ASN A 85 -12.74 5.65 -1.68
N GLY A 86 -11.69 6.47 -1.80
CA GLY A 86 -11.81 7.93 -1.80
C GLY A 86 -12.23 8.54 -0.46
N VAL A 87 -12.06 7.84 0.65
CA VAL A 87 -12.46 8.30 2.02
C VAL A 87 -11.36 9.21 2.60
N TRP A 88 -11.04 10.29 1.87
CA TRP A 88 -9.92 11.17 2.17
C TRP A 88 -9.95 11.83 3.54
N ASN A 89 -11.14 12.06 4.10
CA ASN A 89 -11.31 12.65 5.43
C ASN A 89 -10.75 11.77 6.57
N ARG A 90 -10.57 10.47 6.34
CA ARG A 90 -10.02 9.52 7.32
C ARG A 90 -8.56 9.12 7.02
N VAL A 91 -8.09 9.39 5.80
CA VAL A 91 -6.74 8.99 5.38
C VAL A 91 -5.68 9.66 6.25
N GLY A 92 -5.83 10.95 6.59
CA GLY A 92 -4.84 11.69 7.37
C GLY A 92 -4.59 11.09 8.76
N GLU A 93 -5.64 10.78 9.49
CA GLU A 93 -5.55 10.17 10.82
C GLU A 93 -4.93 8.75 10.73
N SER A 94 -5.43 7.93 9.80
CA SER A 94 -4.90 6.58 9.57
C SER A 94 -3.43 6.61 9.17
N LEU A 95 -3.02 7.54 8.29
CA LEU A 95 -1.63 7.72 7.85
C LEU A 95 -0.71 8.05 9.03
N LEU A 96 -1.08 9.02 9.87
CA LEU A 96 -0.29 9.40 11.04
C LEU A 96 -0.12 8.24 12.03
N ASN A 97 -1.18 7.45 12.23
CA ASN A 97 -1.12 6.27 13.09
C ASN A 97 -0.15 5.22 12.53
N VAL A 98 -0.24 4.90 11.25
CA VAL A 98 0.65 3.92 10.59
C VAL A 98 2.10 4.43 10.56
N GLU A 99 2.32 5.71 10.29
CA GLU A 99 3.67 6.30 10.31
C GLU A 99 4.31 6.24 11.71
N LYS A 100 3.50 6.39 12.76
CA LYS A 100 3.95 6.26 14.15
C LYS A 100 4.36 4.82 14.46
N GLU A 101 3.54 3.84 14.10
CA GLU A 101 3.83 2.41 14.32
C GLU A 101 5.08 1.95 13.54
N LEU A 102 5.28 2.47 12.31
CA LEU A 102 6.47 2.24 11.49
C LEU A 102 7.67 3.11 11.90
N LYS A 103 7.56 3.95 12.94
CA LYS A 103 8.61 4.88 13.41
C LYS A 103 9.05 5.91 12.37
N LEU A 104 8.25 6.13 11.33
CA LEU A 104 8.54 7.08 10.25
C LEU A 104 8.47 8.54 10.70
N THR A 105 7.71 8.86 11.74
CA THR A 105 7.56 10.23 12.25
C THR A 105 8.89 10.84 12.69
N ALA A 106 9.82 10.03 13.19
CA ALA A 106 11.15 10.49 13.57
C ALA A 106 12.02 10.85 12.36
N GLU A 107 11.82 10.19 11.22
CA GLU A 107 12.58 10.44 9.98
C GLU A 107 12.20 11.78 9.31
N PHE A 108 10.99 12.26 9.56
CA PHE A 108 10.50 13.52 9.00
C PHE A 108 10.80 14.72 9.89
N ASP A 109 11.31 14.49 11.10
CA ASP A 109 11.70 15.53 12.03
C ASP A 109 13.21 15.84 11.88
N PRO A 110 13.57 17.00 11.32
CA PRO A 110 14.98 17.36 11.11
C PRO A 110 15.79 17.51 12.40
N ALA A 111 15.13 17.59 13.57
CA ALA A 111 15.78 17.69 14.88
C ALA A 111 16.16 16.32 15.46
N LYS A 112 15.69 15.21 14.86
CA LYS A 112 15.94 13.86 15.35
C LYS A 112 16.99 13.14 14.53
N PRO A 113 17.83 12.29 15.16
CA PRO A 113 18.77 11.47 14.41
C PRO A 113 18.01 10.47 13.52
N PRO A 114 18.55 10.12 12.34
CA PRO A 114 17.94 9.13 11.47
C PRO A 114 17.79 7.79 12.19
N THR A 115 16.60 7.21 12.12
CA THR A 115 16.28 5.94 12.76
C THR A 115 16.49 4.80 11.75
N THR A 116 16.98 3.66 12.18
CA THR A 116 17.06 2.48 11.33
C THR A 116 15.64 1.97 11.06
N ILE A 117 15.11 2.27 9.87
CA ILE A 117 13.77 1.83 9.44
C ILE A 117 13.91 0.64 8.50
N GLY A 118 12.98 -0.30 8.62
CA GLY A 118 12.91 -1.44 7.71
C GLY A 118 13.95 -2.49 8.04
N THR A 119 13.91 -3.01 9.26
CA THR A 119 14.75 -4.13 9.68
C THR A 119 14.32 -5.45 9.04
N SER A 120 13.01 -5.65 8.83
CA SER A 120 12.47 -6.81 8.13
C SER A 120 12.05 -6.47 6.68
N ASN A 121 11.95 -7.50 5.84
CA ASN A 121 11.46 -7.33 4.47
C ASN A 121 10.02 -6.81 4.45
N LEU A 122 9.18 -7.29 5.37
CA LEU A 122 7.82 -6.80 5.52
C LEU A 122 7.80 -5.29 5.85
N GLU A 123 8.59 -4.85 6.83
CA GLU A 123 8.66 -3.42 7.17
C GLU A 123 9.07 -2.56 5.96
N LYS A 124 10.08 -2.97 5.18
CA LYS A 124 10.48 -2.26 3.95
C LYS A 124 9.32 -2.12 2.98
N VAL A 125 8.60 -3.21 2.74
CA VAL A 125 7.42 -3.25 1.86
C VAL A 125 6.35 -2.30 2.36
N LEU A 126 6.00 -2.34 3.65
CA LEU A 126 4.97 -1.50 4.23
C LEU A 126 5.36 -0.02 4.21
N VAL A 127 6.61 0.30 4.54
CA VAL A 127 7.14 1.67 4.50
C VAL A 127 7.02 2.26 3.10
N VAL A 128 7.40 1.54 2.06
CA VAL A 128 7.28 2.04 0.67
C VAL A 128 5.82 2.34 0.31
N HIS A 129 4.87 1.47 0.67
CA HIS A 129 3.45 1.71 0.43
C HIS A 129 2.95 2.95 1.18
N VAL A 130 3.32 3.09 2.46
CA VAL A 130 2.91 4.23 3.29
C VAL A 130 3.51 5.54 2.77
N LEU A 131 4.76 5.54 2.31
CA LEU A 131 5.37 6.71 1.70
C LEU A 131 4.65 7.15 0.42
N ILE A 132 4.30 6.20 -0.47
CA ILE A 132 3.53 6.48 -1.67
C ILE A 132 2.18 7.12 -1.31
N ILE A 133 1.44 6.53 -0.39
CA ILE A 133 0.14 7.04 0.07
C ILE A 133 0.31 8.42 0.74
N GLY A 134 1.33 8.60 1.58
CA GLY A 134 1.62 9.87 2.23
C GLY A 134 1.91 10.98 1.23
N VAL A 135 2.71 10.71 0.20
CA VAL A 135 2.97 11.69 -0.88
C VAL A 135 1.67 12.05 -1.61
N LEU A 136 0.82 11.04 -1.93
CA LEU A 136 -0.47 11.28 -2.58
C LEU A 136 -1.40 12.12 -1.70
N TYR A 137 -1.53 11.77 -0.42
CA TYR A 137 -2.38 12.48 0.53
C TYR A 137 -1.97 13.94 0.68
N TYR A 138 -0.69 14.21 0.97
CA TYR A 138 -0.20 15.59 1.16
C TYR A 138 -0.17 16.38 -0.17
N THR A 139 -0.06 15.72 -1.31
CA THR A 139 -0.24 16.36 -2.61
C THR A 139 -1.71 16.73 -2.84
N HIS A 140 -2.64 15.84 -2.48
CA HIS A 140 -4.08 16.08 -2.57
C HIS A 140 -4.53 17.25 -1.67
N THR A 141 -4.04 17.32 -0.44
CA THR A 141 -4.34 18.41 0.49
C THR A 141 -3.58 19.71 0.20
N GLY A 142 -2.63 19.69 -0.73
CA GLY A 142 -1.78 20.82 -1.05
C GLY A 142 -0.65 21.11 -0.05
N ASP A 143 -0.42 20.22 0.89
CA ASP A 143 0.62 20.35 1.92
C ASP A 143 1.98 19.89 1.38
N TYR A 144 2.63 20.81 0.69
CA TYR A 144 3.94 20.55 0.11
C TYR A 144 5.04 20.29 1.15
N ALA A 145 4.96 20.95 2.30
CA ALA A 145 5.97 20.82 3.36
C ALA A 145 6.03 19.37 3.88
N ASN A 146 4.89 18.74 4.06
CA ASN A 146 4.79 17.35 4.49
C ASN A 146 4.99 16.33 3.36
N SER A 147 4.74 16.70 2.10
CA SER A 147 4.97 15.83 0.95
C SER A 147 6.47 15.63 0.65
N GLN A 148 7.31 16.69 0.76
CA GLN A 148 8.71 16.66 0.33
C GLN A 148 9.61 15.68 1.11
N PRO A 149 9.58 15.61 2.44
CA PRO A 149 10.41 14.64 3.18
C PRO A 149 10.02 13.20 2.84
N ARG A 150 8.72 12.93 2.61
CA ARG A 150 8.23 11.60 2.24
C ARG A 150 8.70 11.17 0.85
N ILE A 151 8.67 12.09 -0.12
CA ILE A 151 9.14 11.78 -1.47
C ILE A 151 10.66 11.58 -1.50
N LYS A 152 11.42 12.35 -0.72
CA LYS A 152 12.86 12.14 -0.59
C LYS A 152 13.14 10.75 -0.03
N LYS A 153 12.48 10.38 1.09
CA LYS A 153 12.66 9.07 1.71
C LYS A 153 12.23 7.93 0.78
N LEU A 154 11.15 8.12 0.01
CA LEU A 154 10.72 7.15 -1.00
C LEU A 154 11.81 6.91 -2.04
N HIS A 155 12.43 7.97 -2.58
CA HIS A 155 13.54 7.84 -3.53
C HIS A 155 14.73 7.12 -2.89
N ASP A 156 15.15 7.54 -1.69
CA ASP A 156 16.25 6.90 -0.96
C ASP A 156 16.01 5.39 -0.79
N MET A 157 14.77 4.97 -0.52
CA MET A 157 14.43 3.56 -0.38
C MET A 157 14.40 2.82 -1.72
N LEU A 158 13.85 3.42 -2.77
CA LEU A 158 13.81 2.79 -4.11
C LEU A 158 15.21 2.64 -4.70
N ASP A 159 16.09 3.62 -4.46
CA ASP A 159 17.50 3.57 -4.87
C ASP A 159 18.32 2.61 -4.00
N GLY A 160 17.92 2.39 -2.75
CA GLY A 160 18.56 1.55 -1.74
C GLY A 160 18.13 0.07 -1.73
N ALA A 161 17.70 -0.50 -2.86
CA ALA A 161 17.30 -1.91 -3.01
C ALA A 161 16.11 -2.35 -2.11
N ALA A 162 15.25 -1.42 -1.69
CA ALA A 162 14.04 -1.80 -0.94
C ALA A 162 13.07 -2.66 -1.78
N LEU A 163 13.17 -2.61 -3.11
CA LEU A 163 12.35 -3.42 -4.01
C LEU A 163 12.65 -4.93 -3.92
N ASP A 164 13.85 -5.31 -3.49
CA ASP A 164 14.22 -6.71 -3.31
C ASP A 164 13.36 -7.38 -2.22
N ALA A 165 12.87 -6.59 -1.25
CA ALA A 165 12.00 -7.07 -0.18
C ALA A 165 10.60 -7.51 -0.67
N PHE A 166 10.17 -7.08 -1.86
CA PHE A 166 8.85 -7.43 -2.43
C PHE A 166 8.81 -8.82 -3.05
N GLY A 167 9.97 -9.48 -3.20
CA GLY A 167 10.06 -10.70 -3.97
C GLY A 167 9.76 -10.50 -5.47
N PRO A 168 10.08 -11.47 -6.32
CA PRO A 168 9.99 -11.32 -7.77
C PRO A 168 8.55 -11.20 -8.29
N SER A 169 7.57 -11.72 -7.55
CA SER A 169 6.14 -11.76 -7.92
C SER A 169 5.26 -10.89 -7.03
N GLY A 170 5.82 -10.16 -6.07
CA GLY A 170 5.03 -9.44 -5.06
C GLY A 170 4.39 -10.38 -4.03
N ILE A 171 4.97 -11.55 -3.82
CA ILE A 171 4.54 -12.50 -2.76
C ILE A 171 5.58 -12.45 -1.66
N ILE A 172 5.12 -12.23 -0.45
CA ILE A 172 5.97 -12.19 0.75
C ILE A 172 5.38 -13.06 1.86
N ASP A 173 6.25 -13.54 2.73
CA ASP A 173 5.86 -14.33 3.91
C ASP A 173 5.99 -13.49 5.18
N ILE A 174 4.94 -13.49 5.98
CA ILE A 174 4.91 -12.89 7.32
C ILE A 174 5.16 -14.02 8.33
N HIS A 175 6.21 -13.89 9.12
CA HIS A 175 6.53 -14.87 10.13
C HIS A 175 5.54 -14.85 11.29
N LEU A 176 5.07 -16.04 11.65
CA LEU A 176 4.17 -16.23 12.79
C LEU A 176 4.84 -17.14 13.83
N PRO A 177 4.90 -16.73 15.11
CA PRO A 177 5.40 -17.59 16.16
C PRO A 177 4.57 -18.89 16.25
N ASN A 178 5.25 -20.04 16.29
CA ASN A 178 4.64 -21.37 16.44
C ASN A 178 3.59 -21.75 15.37
N SER A 179 3.66 -21.13 14.17
CA SER A 179 2.73 -21.38 13.06
C SER A 179 3.49 -21.29 11.74
N PRO A 180 3.02 -21.96 10.68
CA PRO A 180 3.52 -21.69 9.33
C PRO A 180 3.44 -20.21 8.98
N PRO A 181 4.34 -19.69 8.12
CA PRO A 181 4.30 -18.30 7.71
C PRO A 181 2.99 -17.99 6.97
N LEU A 182 2.52 -16.76 7.11
CA LEU A 182 1.38 -16.25 6.36
C LEU A 182 1.88 -15.65 5.03
N THR A 183 1.60 -16.35 3.94
CA THR A 183 1.92 -15.83 2.60
C THR A 183 0.89 -14.79 2.19
N VAL A 184 1.36 -13.58 1.82
CA VAL A 184 0.50 -12.47 1.40
C VAL A 184 0.94 -11.92 0.05
N GLN A 185 -0.06 -11.51 -0.76
CA GLN A 185 0.17 -10.82 -2.01
C GLN A 185 0.24 -9.31 -1.73
N VAL A 186 1.35 -8.70 -2.10
CA VAL A 186 1.54 -7.25 -2.10
C VAL A 186 1.65 -6.74 -3.54
N THR A 187 1.76 -5.42 -3.70
CA THR A 187 1.92 -4.85 -5.05
C THR A 187 3.23 -5.33 -5.67
N HIS A 188 3.17 -5.75 -6.92
CA HIS A 188 4.34 -6.20 -7.67
C HIS A 188 5.45 -5.13 -7.70
N PRO A 189 6.75 -5.46 -7.50
CA PRO A 189 7.83 -4.48 -7.38
C PRO A 189 7.96 -3.53 -8.58
N ARG A 190 7.70 -4.00 -9.80
CA ARG A 190 7.70 -3.16 -11.00
C ARG A 190 6.59 -2.11 -10.98
N ILE A 191 5.41 -2.46 -10.45
CA ILE A 191 4.30 -1.52 -10.29
C ILE A 191 4.67 -0.47 -9.23
N ILE A 192 5.26 -0.89 -8.11
CA ILE A 192 5.75 0.03 -7.06
C ILE A 192 6.77 1.01 -7.62
N PHE A 193 7.74 0.52 -8.40
CA PHE A 193 8.73 1.38 -9.04
C PHE A 193 8.07 2.42 -9.97
N THR A 194 7.12 1.99 -10.79
CA THR A 194 6.35 2.88 -11.68
C THR A 194 5.53 3.91 -10.89
N LEU A 195 4.90 3.48 -9.78
CA LEU A 195 4.17 4.38 -8.88
C LEU A 195 5.10 5.44 -8.27
N GLY A 196 6.35 5.09 -7.96
CA GLY A 196 7.36 6.05 -7.52
C GLY A 196 7.55 7.21 -8.51
N PHE A 197 7.63 6.94 -9.81
CA PHE A 197 7.68 7.99 -10.84
C PHE A 197 6.38 8.80 -10.93
N LEU A 198 5.24 8.12 -10.87
CA LEU A 198 3.94 8.78 -10.93
C LEU A 198 3.76 9.77 -9.78
N VAL A 199 3.97 9.33 -8.53
CA VAL A 199 3.80 10.22 -7.37
C VAL A 199 4.85 11.33 -7.36
N SER A 200 6.07 11.07 -7.86
CA SER A 200 7.09 12.09 -8.04
C SER A 200 6.67 13.15 -9.06
N SER A 201 6.04 12.74 -10.17
CA SER A 201 5.58 13.66 -11.19
C SER A 201 4.45 14.56 -10.70
N VAL A 202 3.47 14.01 -9.96
CA VAL A 202 2.30 14.79 -9.48
C VAL A 202 2.63 15.69 -8.28
N SER A 203 3.61 15.30 -7.45
CA SER A 203 3.99 16.06 -6.26
C SER A 203 4.96 17.21 -6.53
N LYS A 204 5.66 17.21 -7.68
CA LYS A 204 6.60 18.29 -8.01
C LYS A 204 5.88 19.54 -8.50
N ARG A 205 6.20 20.66 -7.86
CA ARG A 205 5.83 22.01 -8.32
C ARG A 205 7.06 22.63 -8.96
N ASP A 206 7.09 22.68 -10.28
CA ASP A 206 8.21 23.25 -11.01
C ASP A 206 8.12 24.79 -11.00
N PRO A 207 9.18 25.49 -10.57
CA PRO A 207 9.24 26.94 -10.70
C PRO A 207 9.21 27.36 -12.17
N VAL A 208 8.53 28.46 -12.44
CA VAL A 208 8.47 29.06 -13.80
C VAL A 208 9.89 29.32 -14.32
N GLY A 209 10.17 28.97 -15.58
CA GLY A 209 11.44 29.23 -16.23
C GLY A 209 12.58 28.25 -16.02
N ARG A 210 12.37 27.16 -15.27
CA ARG A 210 13.36 26.08 -15.12
C ARG A 210 12.95 24.81 -15.86
N LYS A 211 13.94 23.92 -16.12
CA LYS A 211 13.64 22.59 -16.70
C LYS A 211 12.63 21.86 -15.81
N PRO A 212 11.48 21.47 -16.34
CA PRO A 212 10.39 20.92 -15.55
C PRO A 212 10.71 19.49 -15.08
N LYS A 213 11.09 19.34 -13.81
CA LYS A 213 11.34 18.01 -13.21
C LYS A 213 10.11 17.11 -13.26
N ARG A 214 8.91 17.70 -13.11
CA ARG A 214 7.64 16.97 -13.26
C ARG A 214 7.55 16.25 -14.60
N LYS A 215 7.92 16.94 -15.70
CA LYS A 215 7.91 16.36 -17.04
C LYS A 215 8.90 15.21 -17.17
N LEU A 216 10.10 15.34 -16.58
CA LEU A 216 11.10 14.27 -16.61
C LEU A 216 10.60 13.00 -15.91
N PHE A 217 10.06 13.11 -14.70
CA PHE A 217 9.49 11.96 -13.99
C PHE A 217 8.33 11.31 -14.76
N ALA A 218 7.45 12.11 -15.38
CA ALA A 218 6.35 11.60 -16.20
C ALA A 218 6.88 10.85 -17.44
N GLN A 219 7.88 11.40 -18.14
CA GLN A 219 8.48 10.76 -19.31
C GLN A 219 9.16 9.45 -18.95
N GLU A 220 9.98 9.42 -17.91
CA GLU A 220 10.65 8.21 -17.44
C GLU A 220 9.61 7.14 -17.01
N GLY A 221 8.58 7.54 -16.30
CA GLY A 221 7.50 6.64 -15.90
C GLY A 221 6.80 6.00 -17.11
N VAL A 222 6.48 6.77 -18.14
CA VAL A 222 5.87 6.25 -19.38
C VAL A 222 6.81 5.27 -20.09
N LEU A 223 8.11 5.59 -20.20
CA LEU A 223 9.10 4.70 -20.82
C LEU A 223 9.21 3.35 -20.08
N ILE A 224 9.15 3.38 -18.74
CA ILE A 224 9.20 2.16 -17.92
C ILE A 224 7.95 1.31 -18.15
N VAL A 225 6.76 1.92 -18.13
CA VAL A 225 5.49 1.21 -18.41
C VAL A 225 5.51 0.58 -19.80
N ASP A 226 5.91 1.33 -20.82
CA ASP A 226 5.98 0.83 -22.21
C ASP A 226 6.94 -0.35 -22.33
N LYS A 227 8.11 -0.27 -21.65
CA LYS A 227 9.10 -1.35 -21.62
C LYS A 227 8.55 -2.62 -20.93
N GLU A 228 7.85 -2.47 -19.82
CA GLU A 228 7.29 -3.62 -19.09
C GLU A 228 6.11 -4.25 -19.85
N LEU A 229 5.22 -3.46 -20.43
CA LEU A 229 4.13 -3.97 -21.27
C LEU A 229 4.65 -4.75 -22.48
N LYS A 230 5.74 -4.30 -23.12
CA LYS A 230 6.37 -5.02 -24.24
C LYS A 230 6.97 -6.36 -23.84
N LYS A 231 7.42 -6.50 -22.58
CA LYS A 231 7.96 -7.77 -22.07
C LYS A 231 6.85 -8.79 -21.77
N GLU A 232 5.75 -8.35 -21.18
CA GLU A 232 4.67 -9.23 -20.74
C GLU A 232 3.72 -9.61 -21.88
N PHE A 233 3.58 -8.73 -22.87
CA PHE A 233 2.72 -8.94 -24.03
C PHE A 233 3.51 -8.86 -25.34
N PRO A 234 4.28 -9.89 -25.70
CA PRO A 234 5.02 -9.90 -26.97
C PRO A 234 4.10 -9.96 -28.21
N CYS A 235 2.80 -9.96 -28.03
CA CYS A 235 1.85 -9.92 -29.13
C CYS A 235 1.89 -8.58 -29.85
N LYS A 236 2.11 -8.65 -31.17
CA LYS A 236 2.00 -7.57 -32.15
C LYS A 236 0.57 -7.02 -32.24
N SER A 237 0.02 -6.44 -31.19
CA SER A 237 -1.20 -5.66 -31.32
C SER A 237 -0.87 -4.18 -31.30
N ARG A 238 -1.04 -3.56 -32.46
CA ARG A 238 -1.07 -2.11 -32.63
C ARG A 238 -2.23 -1.56 -31.79
N PHE A 239 -1.96 -1.17 -30.57
CA PHE A 239 -2.82 -0.19 -29.92
C PHE A 239 -2.37 1.19 -30.43
N ASN A 240 -3.00 1.65 -31.51
CA ASN A 240 -3.02 3.06 -31.84
C ASN A 240 -3.91 3.76 -30.79
N PHE A 241 -3.29 4.40 -29.82
CA PHE A 241 -3.96 5.42 -29.04
C PHE A 241 -4.06 6.67 -29.93
N LEU A 242 -5.28 6.97 -30.41
CA LEU A 242 -5.68 8.29 -30.85
C LEU A 242 -5.91 9.19 -29.65
#